data_ae4a3a1bb39c1edf2d021942009bb801
#
_entry.id   ae4a3a1bb39c1edf2d021942009bb801
#
_cell.length_a   1.000
_cell.length_b   1.000
_cell.length_c   1.000
_cell.angle_alpha   90.00
_cell.angle_beta   90.00
_cell.angle_gamma   90.00
#
_symmetry.space_group_name_H-M   'P 1'
#
loop_
_entity.id
_entity.type
_entity.pdbx_description
1 polymer ?
#
loop_
_entity_poly.entity_id
_entity_poly.type
_entity_poly.pdbx_seq_one_letter_code
_entity_poly.pdbx_strand_id
1 'polypeptide(L)'
;ENNAFSGCKKLKNITIADSLTSIGDNAFENCESLEEINIPDSVTSIGNDAFEDCKSLKAVTLPDSVMFIGEEAFDDCNKDQTIYASESSYAHRYAMINNIKFEIK
;
A
#
# COMPACT_ATOMS: atom_id res chain seq x y z
N GLU A 1 -2.66 13.31 -0.60
CA GLU A 1 -3.96 13.88 -0.27
C GLU A 1 -4.99 12.79 -0.02
N ASN A 2 -5.95 13.09 0.82
CA ASN A 2 -7.01 12.14 1.13
C ASN A 2 -7.90 11.94 -0.08
N ASN A 3 -8.30 10.69 -0.31
CA ASN A 3 -9.27 10.33 -1.35
C ASN A 3 -8.83 10.67 -2.78
N ALA A 4 -7.55 10.95 -3.01
CA ALA A 4 -7.10 11.45 -4.31
C ALA A 4 -7.49 10.54 -5.49
N PHE A 5 -7.42 9.20 -5.30
CA PHE A 5 -7.75 8.24 -6.34
C PHE A 5 -8.82 7.24 -5.90
N SER A 6 -9.58 7.59 -4.86
CA SER A 6 -10.61 6.69 -4.35
C SER A 6 -11.60 6.33 -5.45
N GLY A 7 -11.89 5.04 -5.57
CA GLY A 7 -12.88 4.57 -6.53
C GLY A 7 -12.40 4.50 -7.97
N CYS A 8 -11.10 4.61 -8.23
CA CYS A 8 -10.58 4.49 -9.59
C CYS A 8 -10.57 3.03 -10.03
N LYS A 9 -11.74 2.53 -10.39
CA LYS A 9 -11.96 1.09 -10.58
C LYS A 9 -11.23 0.50 -11.78
N LYS A 10 -10.81 1.32 -12.74
CA LYS A 10 -10.12 0.83 -13.93
C LYS A 10 -8.62 1.02 -13.88
N LEU A 11 -8.11 1.62 -12.83
CA LEU A 11 -6.68 1.89 -12.68
C LEU A 11 -5.97 0.58 -12.33
N LYS A 12 -5.08 0.12 -13.21
CA LYS A 12 -4.34 -1.13 -12.98
C LYS A 12 -2.95 -0.90 -12.41
N ASN A 13 -2.29 0.15 -12.85
CA ASN A 13 -0.94 0.48 -12.41
C ASN A 13 -0.87 1.98 -12.20
N ILE A 14 -0.02 2.38 -11.28
CA ILE A 14 0.19 3.80 -11.04
C ILE A 14 1.65 4.02 -10.65
N THR A 15 2.20 5.12 -11.14
CA THR A 15 3.53 5.56 -10.75
C THR A 15 3.38 6.74 -9.82
N ILE A 16 3.88 6.59 -8.59
CA ILE A 16 3.78 7.64 -7.60
C ILE A 16 5.02 8.52 -7.70
N ALA A 17 4.81 9.84 -7.70
CA ALA A 17 5.90 10.79 -7.84
C ALA A 17 6.88 10.69 -6.67
N ASP A 18 8.18 10.81 -6.99
CA ASP A 18 9.24 10.71 -5.98
C ASP A 18 9.22 11.86 -4.98
N SER A 19 8.45 12.89 -5.24
CA SER A 19 8.34 14.03 -4.31
C SER A 19 7.23 13.84 -3.28
N LEU A 20 6.40 12.79 -3.41
CA LEU A 20 5.31 12.56 -2.49
C LEU A 20 5.84 12.03 -1.17
N THR A 21 5.43 12.65 -0.06
CA THR A 21 5.94 12.23 1.26
C THR A 21 4.94 11.44 2.07
N SER A 22 3.66 11.47 1.70
CA SER A 22 2.65 10.69 2.43
C SER A 22 1.51 10.32 1.48
N ILE A 23 0.89 9.18 1.79
CA ILE A 23 -0.31 8.75 1.09
C ILE A 23 -1.46 8.97 2.07
N GLY A 24 -2.45 9.76 1.66
CA GLY A 24 -3.52 10.18 2.55
C GLY A 24 -4.53 9.07 2.83
N ASP A 25 -5.42 9.36 3.78
CA ASP A 25 -6.50 8.43 4.12
C ASP A 25 -7.37 8.19 2.89
N ASN A 26 -7.72 6.95 2.65
CA ASN A 26 -8.60 6.54 1.56
C ASN A 26 -8.09 6.88 0.16
N ALA A 27 -6.79 7.19 0.02
CA ALA A 27 -6.25 7.70 -1.25
C ALA A 27 -6.52 6.77 -2.44
N PHE A 28 -6.41 5.46 -2.24
CA PHE A 28 -6.63 4.47 -3.29
C PHE A 28 -7.73 3.47 -2.93
N GLU A 29 -8.60 3.84 -2.01
CA GLU A 29 -9.68 2.97 -1.58
C GLU A 29 -10.54 2.57 -2.78
N ASN A 30 -10.92 1.30 -2.85
CA ASN A 30 -11.79 0.76 -3.92
C ASN A 30 -11.18 0.84 -5.33
N CYS A 31 -9.85 0.87 -5.43
CA CYS A 31 -9.21 0.76 -6.74
C CYS A 31 -9.18 -0.72 -7.12
N GLU A 32 -10.29 -1.23 -7.59
CA GLU A 32 -10.52 -2.66 -7.73
C GLU A 32 -9.66 -3.35 -8.77
N SER A 33 -9.13 -2.61 -9.73
CA SER A 33 -8.28 -3.20 -10.78
C SER A 33 -6.79 -3.00 -10.53
N LEU A 34 -6.41 -2.29 -9.47
CA LEU A 34 -5.00 -2.05 -9.17
C LEU A 34 -4.34 -3.37 -8.76
N GLU A 35 -3.33 -3.80 -9.51
CA GLU A 35 -2.70 -5.09 -9.29
C GLU A 35 -1.40 -5.01 -8.53
N GLU A 36 -0.64 -3.93 -8.69
CA GLU A 36 0.60 -3.77 -7.97
C GLU A 36 0.89 -2.30 -7.77
N ILE A 37 1.63 -2.01 -6.72
CA ILE A 37 2.05 -0.65 -6.44
C ILE A 37 3.45 -0.64 -5.85
N ASN A 38 4.22 0.34 -6.29
CA ASN A 38 5.59 0.57 -5.85
C ASN A 38 5.62 1.91 -5.13
N ILE A 39 5.81 1.87 -3.82
CA ILE A 39 5.82 3.09 -3.02
C ILE A 39 7.25 3.66 -3.05
N PRO A 40 7.43 4.92 -3.44
CA PRO A 40 8.79 5.49 -3.54
C PRO A 40 9.40 5.81 -2.17
N ASP A 41 10.73 5.95 -2.18
CA ASP A 41 11.48 6.17 -0.93
C ASP A 41 11.17 7.49 -0.25
N SER A 42 10.48 8.40 -0.92
CA SER A 42 10.08 9.67 -0.33
C SER A 42 8.92 9.54 0.65
N VAL A 43 8.15 8.45 0.57
CA VAL A 43 6.94 8.28 1.36
C VAL A 43 7.30 7.78 2.75
N THR A 44 6.81 8.49 3.78
CA THR A 44 7.07 8.13 5.17
C THR A 44 5.83 7.59 5.88
N SER A 45 4.64 7.85 5.35
CA SER A 45 3.40 7.37 5.99
C SER A 45 2.34 7.01 4.97
N ILE A 46 1.51 6.04 5.35
CA ILE A 46 0.36 5.61 4.56
C ILE A 46 -0.85 5.71 5.47
N GLY A 47 -1.89 6.41 5.00
CA GLY A 47 -3.05 6.73 5.81
C GLY A 47 -4.01 5.57 6.03
N ASN A 48 -5.03 5.82 6.84
CA ASN A 48 -6.06 4.82 7.13
C ASN A 48 -6.84 4.49 5.87
N ASP A 49 -7.13 3.22 5.68
CA ASP A 49 -7.93 2.75 4.54
C ASP A 49 -7.34 3.11 3.18
N ALA A 50 -6.04 3.43 3.13
CA ALA A 50 -5.43 3.96 1.90
C ALA A 50 -5.62 3.03 0.71
N PHE A 51 -5.55 1.72 0.92
CA PHE A 51 -5.72 0.73 -0.15
C PHE A 51 -6.83 -0.26 0.16
N GLU A 52 -7.76 0.10 1.02
CA GLU A 52 -8.85 -0.80 1.39
C GLU A 52 -9.68 -1.17 0.15
N ASP A 53 -10.10 -2.41 0.08
CA ASP A 53 -10.93 -2.92 -1.01
C ASP A 53 -10.26 -2.86 -2.38
N CYS A 54 -8.95 -2.88 -2.43
CA CYS A 54 -8.22 -3.04 -3.69
C CYS A 54 -8.17 -4.54 -4.01
N LYS A 55 -9.24 -5.06 -4.55
CA LYS A 55 -9.46 -6.51 -4.67
C LYS A 55 -8.44 -7.23 -5.53
N SER A 56 -7.79 -6.54 -6.45
CA SER A 56 -6.80 -7.16 -7.34
C SER A 56 -5.36 -6.94 -6.88
N LEU A 57 -5.15 -6.19 -5.80
CA LEU A 57 -3.82 -5.80 -5.37
C LEU A 57 -3.07 -7.00 -4.79
N LYS A 58 -2.06 -7.46 -5.51
CA LYS A 58 -1.28 -8.64 -5.13
C LYS A 58 0.14 -8.32 -4.70
N ALA A 59 0.71 -7.24 -5.20
CA ALA A 59 2.11 -6.91 -4.93
C ALA A 59 2.24 -5.47 -4.45
N VAL A 60 2.78 -5.32 -3.24
CA VAL A 60 2.99 -4.01 -2.65
C VAL A 60 4.45 -3.92 -2.24
N THR A 61 5.19 -3.02 -2.87
CA THR A 61 6.59 -2.80 -2.52
C THR A 61 6.68 -1.57 -1.64
N LEU A 62 7.18 -1.76 -0.42
CA LEU A 62 7.26 -0.69 0.58
C LEU A 62 8.71 -0.40 0.91
N PRO A 63 9.09 0.89 0.88
CA PRO A 63 10.48 1.27 1.20
C PRO A 63 10.71 1.34 2.70
N ASP A 64 11.98 1.38 3.09
CA ASP A 64 12.34 1.50 4.49
C ASP A 64 11.90 2.84 5.09
N SER A 65 11.62 3.81 4.26
CA SER A 65 11.20 5.14 4.71
C SER A 65 9.83 5.14 5.37
N VAL A 66 8.99 4.14 5.07
CA VAL A 66 7.63 4.09 5.63
C VAL A 66 7.72 3.70 7.10
N MET A 67 7.28 4.62 7.97
CA MET A 67 7.32 4.43 9.42
C MET A 67 5.94 4.37 10.05
N PHE A 68 4.88 4.55 9.26
CA PHE A 68 3.51 4.48 9.75
C PHE A 68 2.59 3.97 8.64
N ILE A 69 1.77 2.98 8.98
CA ILE A 69 0.72 2.48 8.10
C ILE A 69 -0.57 2.48 8.92
N GLY A 70 -1.57 3.19 8.43
CA GLY A 70 -2.82 3.39 9.15
C GLY A 70 -3.67 2.13 9.27
N GLU A 71 -4.75 2.25 10.03
CA GLU A 71 -5.68 1.14 10.23
C GLU A 71 -6.35 0.77 8.91
N GLU A 72 -6.47 -0.54 8.68
CA GLU A 72 -7.16 -1.08 7.52
C GLU A 72 -6.60 -0.62 6.17
N ALA A 73 -5.35 -0.15 6.18
CA ALA A 73 -4.73 0.39 4.96
C ALA A 73 -4.76 -0.62 3.81
N PHE A 74 -4.59 -1.90 4.10
CA PHE A 74 -4.58 -2.95 3.09
C PHE A 74 -5.64 -4.01 3.32
N ASP A 75 -6.71 -3.66 4.03
CA ASP A 75 -7.78 -4.61 4.31
C ASP A 75 -8.60 -4.89 3.05
N ASP A 76 -9.14 -6.10 2.99
CA ASP A 76 -10.01 -6.53 1.89
C ASP A 76 -9.35 -6.41 0.53
N CYS A 77 -8.04 -6.54 0.50
CA CYS A 77 -7.28 -6.65 -0.74
C CYS A 77 -7.31 -8.12 -1.21
N ASN A 78 -6.53 -8.40 -2.26
CA ASN A 78 -6.46 -9.77 -2.76
C ASN A 78 -5.89 -10.67 -1.66
N LYS A 79 -6.46 -11.84 -1.49
CA LYS A 79 -6.02 -12.77 -0.44
C LYS A 79 -4.61 -13.29 -0.64
N ASP A 80 -4.10 -13.17 -1.86
CA ASP A 80 -2.72 -13.57 -2.17
C ASP A 80 -1.77 -12.38 -2.12
N GLN A 81 -2.21 -11.26 -1.56
CA GLN A 81 -1.39 -10.06 -1.44
C GLN A 81 -0.06 -10.35 -0.75
N THR A 82 1.01 -9.85 -1.33
CA THR A 82 2.35 -9.99 -0.77
C THR A 82 2.99 -8.62 -0.62
N ILE A 83 3.58 -8.36 0.54
CA ILE A 83 4.33 -7.14 0.77
C ILE A 83 5.80 -7.44 0.55
N TYR A 84 6.45 -6.65 -0.30
CA TYR A 84 7.89 -6.75 -0.57
C TYR A 84 8.60 -5.60 0.14
N ALA A 85 9.48 -5.92 1.05
CA ALA A 85 10.16 -4.91 1.86
C ALA A 85 11.45 -5.50 2.43
N SER A 86 12.24 -4.65 3.05
CA SER A 86 13.48 -5.09 3.69
C SER A 86 13.18 -5.84 4.99
N GLU A 87 14.02 -6.81 5.30
CA GLU A 87 13.91 -7.57 6.54
C GLU A 87 13.99 -6.62 7.73
N SER A 88 13.12 -6.85 8.72
CA SER A 88 13.08 -6.08 9.96
C SER A 88 12.67 -4.62 9.79
N SER A 89 12.14 -4.25 8.61
CA SER A 89 11.59 -2.91 8.41
C SER A 89 10.25 -2.78 9.12
N TYR A 90 9.75 -1.54 9.22
CA TYR A 90 8.39 -1.31 9.72
C TYR A 90 7.37 -2.10 8.89
N ALA A 91 7.56 -2.10 7.56
CA ALA A 91 6.66 -2.82 6.67
C ALA A 91 6.67 -4.33 6.94
N HIS A 92 7.84 -4.89 7.25
CA HIS A 92 7.96 -6.31 7.60
C HIS A 92 7.13 -6.61 8.85
N ARG A 93 7.29 -5.80 9.88
CA ARG A 93 6.55 -6.01 11.14
C ARG A 93 5.05 -5.84 10.92
N TYR A 94 4.67 -4.85 10.10
CA TYR A 94 3.26 -4.63 9.77
C TYR A 94 2.66 -5.86 9.11
N ALA A 95 3.37 -6.44 8.14
CA ALA A 95 2.89 -7.63 7.43
C ALA A 95 2.71 -8.80 8.38
N MET A 96 3.65 -8.99 9.32
CA MET A 96 3.55 -10.07 10.29
C MET A 96 2.36 -9.89 11.22
N ILE A 97 2.15 -8.69 11.72
CA ILE A 97 1.06 -8.42 12.65
C ILE A 97 -0.30 -8.60 11.98
N ASN A 98 -0.39 -8.28 10.70
CA ASN A 98 -1.65 -8.31 9.96
C ASN A 98 -1.81 -9.57 9.13
N ASN A 99 -0.92 -10.55 9.28
CA ASN A 99 -0.99 -11.83 8.57
C ASN A 99 -0.99 -11.68 7.06
N ILE A 100 -0.21 -10.75 6.56
CA ILE A 100 -0.03 -10.54 5.11
C ILE A 100 1.25 -11.25 4.70
N LYS A 101 1.23 -11.93 3.54
CA LYS A 101 2.43 -12.58 3.02
C LYS A 101 3.55 -11.56 2.84
N PHE A 102 4.76 -11.98 3.12
CA PHE A 102 5.91 -11.10 3.07
C PHE A 102 7.06 -11.74 2.31
N GLU A 103 7.73 -10.93 1.48
CA GLU A 103 8.94 -11.35 0.76
C GLU A 103 9.99 -10.26 0.96
N ILE A 104 11.24 -10.67 1.13
CA ILE A 104 12.36 -9.76 1.22
C ILE A 104 12.70 -9.28 -0.19
N LYS A 105 12.75 -7.97 -0.38
CA LYS A 105 13.08 -7.42 -1.69
C LYS A 105 14.57 -7.28 -1.90
#